data_c699d4871b00ef015ab00c76e7552c6b
#
_entry.id   c699d4871b00ef015ab00c76e7552c6b
#
_cell.length_a   1.000
_cell.length_b   1.000
_cell.length_c   1.000
_cell.angle_alpha   90.00
_cell.angle_beta   90.00
_cell.angle_gamma   90.00
#
_symmetry.space_group_name_H-M   'P 1'
#
loop_
_entity.id
_entity.type
_entity.pdbx_description
1 polymer ?
#
loop_
_entity_poly.entity_id
_entity_poly.type
_entity_poly.pdbx_seq_one_letter_code
_entity_poly.pdbx_strand_id
1 'polypeptide(L)'
;MGKIIGIDLGTTNSCVAVMEGGKPVVITNAEGMRTTPSVVAFTKTGERVVGEPAKRQAVTNADKTISSIKREMGTDYKVTIDDKKYSPQEISAMILQKLKSDAENYLGEKVTEAVITVPAYFNDAQRQATKDAGKIAGLDVKRIINEPTAAALSYGLDNENEQRIMVYDLGGGTFDVSIIEIGDGVIEVLSTAGDNRLGGDDFDNVITQYMLDDFKAKEGVDLSTDKMAMQRFKEAAEKAKKELSSSTTTNINLPFITATAEGPKHFEMNLTRAKFNELTAHLVERTATPVSKALNDAGLNASELSKVLLVGGSTRIPAVQDKVKQLTGKEPFKGINPDECVAIGASIQGGKLAGDAGAGDILLLDVTPLSLSIETMGGVATKLIERNTTIPTKKSQIFSTAEDNQTAVDIHGVQGERQFARDNKTLGQFRLDGIPPARRGVPQIEVTFDIDANGIVNVSAKDLGTGKEQHITITAGSNMSDEDIDKAVKEAAEYEAQDKKRKEGIDARNDADNMVFQTEKAMEEAGDKIDASEKATVEADIAKLKEVLDRTTPDNISEADVAALNEGKEQLMKDAQSLFAKMYEQAGGAAGQAGPGPQAGAGADPNATYNSDDVVDADYKEV
;
A
#
# COMPACT_ATOMS: atom_id res chain seq x y z
N MET A 1 1.03 25.79 -0.25
CA MET A 1 0.26 24.62 0.25
C MET A 1 1.23 23.46 0.32
N GLY A 2 1.13 22.59 1.34
CA GLY A 2 1.97 21.39 1.42
C GLY A 2 1.69 20.44 0.25
N LYS A 3 2.61 19.54 -0.05
CA LYS A 3 2.43 18.49 -1.07
C LYS A 3 1.41 17.47 -0.60
N ILE A 4 0.47 17.10 -1.49
CA ILE A 4 -0.47 15.99 -1.27
C ILE A 4 0.11 14.76 -1.96
N ILE A 5 0.42 13.72 -1.20
CA ILE A 5 0.94 12.48 -1.77
C ILE A 5 -0.19 11.54 -2.21
N GLY A 6 0.06 10.77 -3.27
CA GLY A 6 -0.81 9.69 -3.72
C GLY A 6 -0.30 8.35 -3.25
N ILE A 7 -1.14 7.58 -2.58
CA ILE A 7 -0.78 6.28 -2.01
C ILE A 7 -1.65 5.19 -2.60
N ASP A 8 -1.00 4.19 -3.18
CA ASP A 8 -1.58 2.87 -3.41
C ASP A 8 -1.31 2.00 -2.18
N LEU A 9 -2.33 1.79 -1.35
CA LEU A 9 -2.26 0.89 -0.20
C LEU A 9 -2.63 -0.53 -0.63
N GLY A 10 -1.70 -1.22 -1.28
CA GLY A 10 -1.94 -2.56 -1.83
C GLY A 10 -1.94 -3.68 -0.77
N THR A 11 -2.55 -4.82 -1.10
CA THR A 11 -2.59 -6.01 -0.21
C THR A 11 -1.20 -6.58 0.05
N THR A 12 -0.38 -6.69 -0.99
CA THR A 12 0.95 -7.31 -0.93
C THR A 12 2.06 -6.27 -0.96
N ASN A 13 1.94 -5.27 -1.83
CA ASN A 13 2.88 -4.16 -1.95
C ASN A 13 2.12 -2.84 -2.03
N SER A 14 2.68 -1.81 -1.43
CA SER A 14 2.19 -0.44 -1.49
C SER A 14 3.15 0.45 -2.26
N CYS A 15 2.64 1.54 -2.81
CA CYS A 15 3.41 2.49 -3.60
C CYS A 15 3.01 3.92 -3.24
N VAL A 16 3.95 4.85 -3.27
CA VAL A 16 3.70 6.27 -3.02
C VAL A 16 4.27 7.13 -4.15
N ALA A 17 3.52 8.12 -4.58
CA ALA A 17 3.90 9.06 -5.62
C ALA A 17 3.50 10.49 -5.24
N VAL A 18 4.10 11.47 -5.92
CA VAL A 18 3.83 12.89 -5.72
C VAL A 18 3.91 13.64 -7.04
N MET A 19 3.22 14.78 -7.16
CA MET A 19 3.39 15.68 -8.29
C MET A 19 4.60 16.58 -8.08
N GLU A 20 5.56 16.54 -9.00
CA GLU A 20 6.74 17.42 -9.03
C GLU A 20 6.96 17.97 -10.44
N GLY A 21 7.16 19.28 -10.52
CA GLY A 21 7.38 19.95 -11.80
C GLY A 21 6.27 19.69 -12.85
N GLY A 22 5.04 19.49 -12.40
CA GLY A 22 3.90 19.21 -13.27
C GLY A 22 3.81 17.74 -13.75
N LYS A 23 4.62 16.83 -13.20
CA LYS A 23 4.61 15.40 -13.55
C LYS A 23 4.50 14.54 -12.30
N PRO A 24 3.84 13.38 -12.39
CA PRO A 24 3.81 12.42 -11.29
C PRO A 24 5.16 11.69 -11.18
N VAL A 25 5.68 11.59 -9.96
CA VAL A 25 6.94 10.91 -9.63
C VAL A 25 6.68 9.87 -8.56
N VAL A 26 7.06 8.62 -8.83
CA VAL A 26 7.02 7.55 -7.82
C VAL A 26 8.21 7.70 -6.88
N ILE A 27 7.93 7.78 -5.59
CA ILE A 27 8.94 7.95 -4.55
C ILE A 27 9.63 6.63 -4.27
N THR A 28 10.95 6.63 -4.30
CA THR A 28 11.78 5.49 -3.91
C THR A 28 11.88 5.43 -2.38
N ASN A 29 11.64 4.27 -1.80
CA ASN A 29 11.73 4.08 -0.35
C ASN A 29 13.20 4.04 0.14
N ALA A 30 13.38 3.99 1.46
CA ALA A 30 14.71 3.96 2.08
C ALA A 30 15.57 2.75 1.67
N GLU A 31 14.94 1.66 1.21
CA GLU A 31 15.59 0.44 0.72
C GLU A 31 15.93 0.52 -0.79
N GLY A 32 15.71 1.66 -1.44
CA GLY A 32 15.98 1.88 -2.86
C GLY A 32 14.94 1.30 -3.81
N MET A 33 13.78 0.85 -3.29
CA MET A 33 12.72 0.23 -4.08
C MET A 33 11.58 1.22 -4.35
N ARG A 34 10.89 1.06 -5.49
CA ARG A 34 9.74 1.88 -5.88
C ARG A 34 8.41 1.41 -5.28
N THR A 35 8.39 0.19 -4.74
CA THR A 35 7.26 -0.37 -3.99
C THR A 35 7.73 -0.85 -2.63
N THR A 36 6.85 -0.83 -1.64
CA THR A 36 7.12 -1.25 -0.27
C THR A 36 6.22 -2.45 0.05
N PRO A 37 6.77 -3.61 0.49
CA PRO A 37 5.95 -4.72 0.94
C PRO A 37 4.97 -4.29 2.04
N SER A 38 3.69 -4.64 1.91
CA SER A 38 2.64 -4.37 2.90
C SER A 38 2.74 -5.37 4.06
N VAL A 39 3.90 -5.40 4.70
CA VAL A 39 4.25 -6.34 5.77
C VAL A 39 4.68 -5.56 7.00
N VAL A 40 4.14 -5.93 8.15
CA VAL A 40 4.49 -5.35 9.46
C VAL A 40 4.98 -6.48 10.36
N ALA A 41 6.07 -6.26 11.06
CA ALA A 41 6.57 -7.23 12.03
C ALA A 41 6.97 -6.55 13.35
N PHE A 42 6.85 -7.31 14.44
CA PHE A 42 7.30 -6.90 15.77
C PHE A 42 8.48 -7.78 16.16
N THR A 43 9.62 -7.16 16.40
CA THR A 43 10.86 -7.87 16.76
C THR A 43 10.75 -8.46 18.16
N LYS A 44 11.71 -9.29 18.55
CA LYS A 44 11.81 -9.84 19.92
C LYS A 44 12.00 -8.75 20.98
N THR A 45 12.54 -7.60 20.60
CA THR A 45 12.75 -6.43 21.45
C THR A 45 11.52 -5.51 21.52
N GLY A 46 10.42 -5.87 20.83
CA GLY A 46 9.17 -5.08 20.78
C GLY A 46 9.20 -3.96 19.75
N GLU A 47 10.26 -3.87 18.96
CA GLU A 47 10.36 -2.89 17.87
C GLU A 47 9.42 -3.25 16.73
N ARG A 48 8.81 -2.23 16.13
CA ARG A 48 7.98 -2.34 14.94
C ARG A 48 8.82 -2.07 13.69
N VAL A 49 8.83 -3.01 12.76
CA VAL A 49 9.46 -2.87 11.45
C VAL A 49 8.43 -3.07 10.34
N VAL A 50 8.58 -2.33 9.24
CA VAL A 50 7.61 -2.32 8.13
C VAL A 50 8.35 -2.45 6.79
N GLY A 51 7.71 -3.10 5.83
CA GLY A 51 8.24 -3.23 4.48
C GLY A 51 9.21 -4.38 4.32
N GLU A 52 10.26 -4.15 3.57
CA GLU A 52 11.27 -5.18 3.26
C GLU A 52 11.97 -5.74 4.52
N PRO A 53 12.34 -4.94 5.54
CA PRO A 53 12.89 -5.48 6.78
C PRO A 53 11.94 -6.44 7.50
N ALA A 54 10.62 -6.13 7.51
CA ALA A 54 9.61 -7.02 8.08
C ALA A 54 9.48 -8.32 7.27
N LYS A 55 9.47 -8.24 5.94
CA LYS A 55 9.38 -9.40 5.05
C LYS A 55 10.58 -10.34 5.21
N ARG A 56 11.80 -9.82 5.31
CA ARG A 56 13.03 -10.63 5.44
C ARG A 56 13.08 -11.47 6.71
N GLN A 57 12.47 -11.03 7.79
CA GLN A 57 12.46 -11.78 9.05
C GLN A 57 11.24 -12.72 9.20
N ALA A 58 10.30 -12.72 8.27
CA ALA A 58 9.04 -13.45 8.38
C ALA A 58 9.23 -14.94 8.69
N VAL A 59 10.24 -15.59 8.10
CA VAL A 59 10.56 -17.02 8.36
C VAL A 59 10.92 -17.26 9.82
N THR A 60 11.76 -16.41 10.41
CA THR A 60 12.27 -16.59 11.77
C THR A 60 11.37 -15.97 12.84
N ASN A 61 10.38 -15.19 12.42
CA ASN A 61 9.47 -14.43 13.29
C ASN A 61 8.01 -14.48 12.76
N ALA A 62 7.57 -15.64 12.29
CA ALA A 62 6.27 -15.82 11.63
C ALA A 62 5.09 -15.43 12.52
N ASP A 63 5.18 -15.68 13.84
CA ASP A 63 4.12 -15.36 14.81
C ASP A 63 3.88 -13.86 15.01
N LYS A 64 4.89 -13.03 14.75
CA LYS A 64 4.85 -11.58 14.96
C LYS A 64 4.99 -10.81 13.63
N THR A 65 4.81 -11.49 12.49
CA THR A 65 4.85 -10.88 11.15
C THR A 65 3.48 -10.95 10.50
N ILE A 66 2.95 -9.80 10.13
CA ILE A 66 1.61 -9.64 9.58
C ILE A 66 1.73 -9.24 8.11
N SER A 67 1.08 -10.00 7.23
CA SER A 67 0.95 -9.73 5.79
C SER A 67 -0.52 -9.75 5.39
N SER A 68 -0.84 -9.16 4.22
CA SER A 68 -2.17 -9.21 3.59
C SER A 68 -3.32 -8.69 4.46
N ILE A 69 -3.02 -7.81 5.44
CA ILE A 69 -4.02 -7.27 6.39
C ILE A 69 -5.17 -6.53 5.71
N LYS A 70 -4.96 -5.99 4.50
CA LYS A 70 -5.99 -5.30 3.72
C LYS A 70 -7.21 -6.19 3.45
N ARG A 71 -7.06 -7.52 3.40
CA ARG A 71 -8.16 -8.48 3.25
C ARG A 71 -9.13 -8.48 4.43
N GLU A 72 -8.69 -8.01 5.59
CA GLU A 72 -9.46 -7.95 6.83
C GLU A 72 -10.01 -6.55 7.12
N MET A 73 -9.77 -5.56 6.24
CA MET A 73 -10.32 -4.20 6.38
C MET A 73 -11.84 -4.23 6.42
N GLY A 74 -12.40 -3.43 7.33
CA GLY A 74 -13.84 -3.36 7.54
C GLY A 74 -14.45 -4.60 8.22
N THR A 75 -13.63 -5.42 8.89
CA THR A 75 -14.06 -6.56 9.73
C THR A 75 -13.64 -6.33 11.18
N ASP A 76 -14.16 -7.16 12.09
CA ASP A 76 -13.81 -7.19 13.52
C ASP A 76 -12.55 -8.00 13.83
N TYR A 77 -11.82 -8.43 12.80
CA TYR A 77 -10.57 -9.17 12.94
C TYR A 77 -9.57 -8.43 13.81
N LYS A 78 -8.86 -9.16 14.66
CA LYS A 78 -7.79 -8.62 15.52
C LYS A 78 -6.54 -9.49 15.42
N VAL A 79 -5.42 -8.85 15.18
CA VAL A 79 -4.09 -9.48 15.32
C VAL A 79 -3.65 -9.35 16.77
N THR A 80 -3.29 -10.47 17.40
CA THR A 80 -2.73 -10.46 18.76
C THR A 80 -1.23 -10.62 18.69
N ILE A 81 -0.51 -9.61 19.16
CA ILE A 81 0.95 -9.60 19.27
C ILE A 81 1.28 -9.40 20.75
N ASP A 82 1.88 -10.41 21.35
CA ASP A 82 2.05 -10.50 22.80
C ASP A 82 0.68 -10.30 23.51
N ASP A 83 0.54 -9.30 24.38
CA ASP A 83 -0.70 -9.01 25.10
C ASP A 83 -1.57 -7.93 24.42
N LYS A 84 -1.13 -7.38 23.28
CA LYS A 84 -1.81 -6.30 22.57
C LYS A 84 -2.56 -6.82 21.34
N LYS A 85 -3.79 -6.32 21.16
CA LYS A 85 -4.63 -6.61 20.00
C LYS A 85 -4.64 -5.40 19.07
N TYR A 86 -4.35 -5.64 17.79
CA TYR A 86 -4.35 -4.62 16.75
C TYR A 86 -5.47 -4.87 15.76
N SER A 87 -6.18 -3.81 15.38
CA SER A 87 -7.15 -3.83 14.28
C SER A 87 -6.45 -3.80 12.91
N PRO A 88 -7.15 -4.18 11.82
CA PRO A 88 -6.63 -4.01 10.47
C PRO A 88 -6.26 -2.55 10.15
N GLN A 89 -7.02 -1.58 10.69
CA GLN A 89 -6.74 -0.16 10.53
C GLN A 89 -5.41 0.25 11.16
N GLU A 90 -5.12 -0.23 12.39
CA GLU A 90 -3.85 0.06 13.07
C GLU A 90 -2.65 -0.54 12.35
N ILE A 91 -2.76 -1.78 11.86
CA ILE A 91 -1.68 -2.40 11.07
C ILE A 91 -1.48 -1.68 9.73
N SER A 92 -2.58 -1.32 9.04
CA SER A 92 -2.51 -0.55 7.80
C SER A 92 -1.93 0.85 8.03
N ALA A 93 -2.23 1.49 9.17
CA ALA A 93 -1.65 2.77 9.55
C ALA A 93 -0.13 2.70 9.70
N MET A 94 0.42 1.60 10.20
CA MET A 94 1.87 1.39 10.29
C MET A 94 2.52 1.38 8.90
N ILE A 95 1.86 0.76 7.90
CA ILE A 95 2.32 0.79 6.51
C ILE A 95 2.26 2.22 5.97
N LEU A 96 1.15 2.93 6.19
CA LEU A 96 0.98 4.32 5.76
C LEU A 96 2.01 5.25 6.41
N GLN A 97 2.37 5.05 7.68
CA GLN A 97 3.43 5.81 8.36
C GLN A 97 4.80 5.62 7.70
N LYS A 98 5.13 4.36 7.30
CA LYS A 98 6.38 4.10 6.55
C LYS A 98 6.39 4.84 5.22
N LEU A 99 5.30 4.78 4.44
CA LEU A 99 5.20 5.49 3.15
C LEU A 99 5.25 7.02 3.33
N LYS A 100 4.61 7.54 4.38
CA LYS A 100 4.69 8.96 4.75
C LYS A 100 6.12 9.36 5.09
N SER A 101 6.82 8.57 5.91
CA SER A 101 8.22 8.83 6.28
C SER A 101 9.14 8.78 5.05
N ASP A 102 8.95 7.83 4.14
CA ASP A 102 9.71 7.77 2.89
C ASP A 102 9.46 9.01 2.02
N ALA A 103 8.19 9.46 1.94
CA ALA A 103 7.84 10.68 1.23
C ALA A 103 8.44 11.94 1.87
N GLU A 104 8.40 12.07 3.19
CA GLU A 104 9.03 13.18 3.92
C GLU A 104 10.55 13.21 3.73
N ASN A 105 11.19 12.03 3.75
CA ASN A 105 12.63 11.92 3.49
C ASN A 105 13.01 12.33 2.05
N TYR A 106 12.17 11.93 1.08
CA TYR A 106 12.38 12.30 -0.32
C TYR A 106 12.16 13.79 -0.57
N LEU A 107 11.07 14.35 -0.02
CA LEU A 107 10.69 15.74 -0.24
C LEU A 107 11.48 16.74 0.62
N GLY A 108 12.07 16.30 1.73
CA GLY A 108 12.74 17.18 2.70
C GLY A 108 11.77 18.06 3.51
N GLU A 109 10.46 17.77 3.46
CA GLU A 109 9.42 18.52 4.17
C GLU A 109 8.36 17.58 4.79
N LYS A 110 7.59 18.11 5.74
CA LYS A 110 6.50 17.36 6.38
C LYS A 110 5.35 17.10 5.42
N VAL A 111 4.82 15.88 5.44
CA VAL A 111 3.65 15.46 4.68
C VAL A 111 2.49 15.23 5.64
N THR A 112 1.41 15.97 5.44
CA THR A 112 0.20 15.90 6.30
C THR A 112 -1.06 15.50 5.55
N GLU A 113 -1.03 15.48 4.21
CA GLU A 113 -2.20 15.26 3.37
C GLU A 113 -1.94 14.16 2.33
N ALA A 114 -2.96 13.33 2.08
CA ALA A 114 -2.85 12.24 1.12
C ALA A 114 -4.15 11.98 0.36
N VAL A 115 -4.00 11.41 -0.83
CA VAL A 115 -5.03 10.65 -1.54
C VAL A 115 -4.67 9.18 -1.41
N ILE A 116 -5.60 8.35 -0.94
CA ILE A 116 -5.37 6.91 -0.72
C ILE A 116 -6.33 6.12 -1.60
N THR A 117 -5.82 5.05 -2.23
CA THR A 117 -6.63 4.21 -3.11
C THR A 117 -7.26 3.03 -2.38
N VAL A 118 -8.39 2.57 -2.91
CA VAL A 118 -9.10 1.37 -2.48
C VAL A 118 -9.56 0.58 -3.68
N PRO A 119 -9.73 -0.74 -3.58
CA PRO A 119 -10.41 -1.53 -4.59
C PRO A 119 -11.80 -0.95 -4.91
N ALA A 120 -12.19 -0.96 -6.19
CA ALA A 120 -13.48 -0.38 -6.60
C ALA A 120 -14.66 -1.09 -5.93
N TYR A 121 -14.53 -2.37 -5.67
CA TYR A 121 -15.58 -3.22 -5.08
C TYR A 121 -15.57 -3.23 -3.53
N PHE A 122 -14.76 -2.35 -2.89
CA PHE A 122 -14.82 -2.14 -1.44
C PHE A 122 -16.17 -1.56 -1.03
N ASN A 123 -16.75 -2.15 0.03
CA ASN A 123 -17.96 -1.63 0.65
C ASN A 123 -17.64 -0.40 1.55
N ASP A 124 -18.69 0.22 2.07
CA ASP A 124 -18.58 1.42 2.93
C ASP A 124 -17.67 1.20 4.14
N ALA A 125 -17.84 0.09 4.87
CA ALA A 125 -17.01 -0.23 6.05
C ALA A 125 -15.51 -0.32 5.72
N GLN A 126 -15.16 -0.89 4.58
CA GLN A 126 -13.78 -1.02 4.12
C GLN A 126 -13.17 0.33 3.72
N ARG A 127 -13.98 1.21 3.09
CA ARG A 127 -13.56 2.58 2.73
C ARG A 127 -13.34 3.43 3.96
N GLN A 128 -14.28 3.40 4.91
CA GLN A 128 -14.13 4.13 6.17
C GLN A 128 -12.91 3.63 6.96
N ALA A 129 -12.73 2.31 7.07
CA ALA A 129 -11.55 1.73 7.72
C ALA A 129 -10.22 2.18 7.10
N THR A 130 -10.18 2.36 5.76
CA THR A 130 -9.00 2.88 5.07
C THR A 130 -8.77 4.36 5.40
N LYS A 131 -9.84 5.16 5.47
CA LYS A 131 -9.76 6.58 5.90
C LYS A 131 -9.27 6.71 7.34
N ASP A 132 -9.77 5.85 8.24
CA ASP A 132 -9.35 5.79 9.64
C ASP A 132 -7.87 5.41 9.77
N ALA A 133 -7.40 4.44 8.98
CA ALA A 133 -5.98 4.08 8.93
C ALA A 133 -5.09 5.27 8.52
N GLY A 134 -5.54 6.08 7.54
CA GLY A 134 -4.87 7.32 7.16
C GLY A 134 -4.81 8.32 8.31
N LYS A 135 -5.92 8.53 9.03
CA LYS A 135 -6.00 9.42 10.20
C LYS A 135 -5.04 8.93 11.31
N ILE A 136 -5.02 7.64 11.60
CA ILE A 136 -4.11 7.03 12.60
C ILE A 136 -2.64 7.23 12.19
N ALA A 137 -2.34 7.17 10.90
CA ALA A 137 -1.00 7.45 10.37
C ALA A 137 -0.60 8.94 10.40
N GLY A 138 -1.49 9.83 10.88
CA GLY A 138 -1.25 11.27 10.90
C GLY A 138 -1.38 11.92 9.53
N LEU A 139 -2.24 11.38 8.66
CA LEU A 139 -2.57 11.92 7.35
C LEU A 139 -4.01 12.43 7.32
N ASP A 140 -4.22 13.65 6.86
CA ASP A 140 -5.53 14.13 6.43
C ASP A 140 -5.84 13.54 5.05
N VAL A 141 -6.75 12.58 5.02
CA VAL A 141 -7.15 11.87 3.79
C VAL A 141 -8.10 12.75 3.00
N LYS A 142 -7.57 13.51 2.04
CA LYS A 142 -8.34 14.44 1.20
C LYS A 142 -9.32 13.73 0.28
N ARG A 143 -8.96 12.54 -0.18
CA ARG A 143 -9.78 11.73 -1.07
C ARG A 143 -9.45 10.25 -0.91
N ILE A 144 -10.49 9.43 -0.92
CA ILE A 144 -10.42 8.01 -1.25
C ILE A 144 -10.78 7.88 -2.73
N ILE A 145 -9.93 7.23 -3.53
CA ILE A 145 -10.14 7.02 -4.96
C ILE A 145 -10.08 5.52 -5.28
N ASN A 146 -10.89 5.05 -6.21
CA ASN A 146 -10.85 3.65 -6.63
C ASN A 146 -9.57 3.35 -7.44
N GLU A 147 -8.95 2.20 -7.20
CA GLU A 147 -7.71 1.75 -7.87
C GLU A 147 -7.84 1.79 -9.40
N PRO A 148 -8.90 1.22 -10.03
CA PRO A 148 -9.04 1.29 -11.48
C PRO A 148 -9.25 2.72 -12.00
N THR A 149 -9.91 3.59 -11.23
CA THR A 149 -10.08 5.01 -11.59
C THR A 149 -8.74 5.75 -11.54
N ALA A 150 -7.92 5.47 -10.53
CA ALA A 150 -6.56 6.00 -10.45
C ALA A 150 -5.68 5.51 -11.61
N ALA A 151 -5.76 4.22 -11.95
CA ALA A 151 -5.04 3.67 -13.10
C ALA A 151 -5.48 4.32 -14.43
N ALA A 152 -6.79 4.55 -14.62
CA ALA A 152 -7.31 5.26 -15.78
C ALA A 152 -6.82 6.72 -15.82
N LEU A 153 -6.71 7.40 -14.68
CA LEU A 153 -6.18 8.75 -14.59
C LEU A 153 -4.70 8.80 -14.98
N SER A 154 -3.91 7.83 -14.51
CA SER A 154 -2.50 7.67 -14.92
C SER A 154 -2.35 7.46 -16.42
N TYR A 155 -3.24 6.68 -17.04
CA TYR A 155 -3.26 6.46 -18.48
C TYR A 155 -3.82 7.67 -19.25
N GLY A 156 -4.85 8.34 -18.71
CA GLY A 156 -5.63 9.37 -19.42
C GLY A 156 -4.90 10.71 -19.57
N LEU A 157 -3.88 11.03 -18.74
CA LEU A 157 -3.12 12.27 -18.86
C LEU A 157 -2.49 12.49 -20.24
N ASP A 158 -2.08 11.41 -20.89
CA ASP A 158 -1.43 11.45 -22.20
C ASP A 158 -2.38 11.13 -23.38
N ASN A 159 -3.68 10.92 -23.11
CA ASN A 159 -4.65 10.45 -24.09
C ASN A 159 -5.93 11.29 -24.06
N GLU A 160 -6.02 12.27 -24.94
CA GLU A 160 -7.17 13.21 -25.03
C GLU A 160 -8.33 12.68 -25.91
N ASN A 161 -8.15 11.58 -26.65
CA ASN A 161 -9.19 11.04 -27.53
C ASN A 161 -10.27 10.31 -26.74
N GLU A 162 -11.52 10.47 -27.16
CA GLU A 162 -12.67 9.72 -26.64
C GLU A 162 -12.45 8.21 -26.84
N GLN A 163 -12.51 7.45 -25.76
CA GLN A 163 -12.28 6.01 -25.76
C GLN A 163 -12.95 5.31 -24.59
N ARG A 164 -13.38 4.07 -24.81
CA ARG A 164 -13.90 3.16 -23.77
C ARG A 164 -12.84 2.13 -23.45
N ILE A 165 -12.44 2.09 -22.22
CA ILE A 165 -11.42 1.16 -21.74
C ILE A 165 -11.97 0.21 -20.69
N MET A 166 -11.39 -0.97 -20.61
CA MET A 166 -11.54 -1.85 -19.47
C MET A 166 -10.28 -1.77 -18.62
N VAL A 167 -10.42 -1.52 -17.34
CA VAL A 167 -9.36 -1.72 -16.35
C VAL A 167 -9.58 -3.06 -15.69
N TYR A 168 -8.63 -3.97 -15.84
CA TYR A 168 -8.62 -5.31 -15.26
C TYR A 168 -7.53 -5.34 -14.20
N ASP A 169 -7.92 -5.24 -12.95
CA ASP A 169 -7.03 -5.15 -11.80
C ASP A 169 -7.05 -6.45 -11.00
N LEU A 170 -5.97 -7.23 -11.12
CA LEU A 170 -5.75 -8.43 -10.32
C LEU A 170 -4.52 -8.22 -9.43
N GLY A 171 -4.79 -7.76 -8.22
CA GLY A 171 -3.80 -7.50 -7.20
C GLY A 171 -3.38 -8.75 -6.41
N GLY A 172 -2.84 -8.53 -5.21
CA GLY A 172 -2.47 -9.62 -4.29
C GLY A 172 -3.66 -10.26 -3.61
N GLY A 173 -4.73 -9.49 -3.32
CA GLY A 173 -5.85 -9.93 -2.51
C GLY A 173 -7.22 -9.77 -3.13
N THR A 174 -7.37 -8.89 -4.12
CA THR A 174 -8.64 -8.50 -4.74
C THR A 174 -8.55 -8.55 -6.25
N PHE A 175 -9.69 -8.76 -6.89
CA PHE A 175 -9.89 -8.63 -8.31
C PHE A 175 -11.00 -7.61 -8.58
N ASP A 176 -10.70 -6.58 -9.36
CA ASP A 176 -11.64 -5.57 -9.82
C ASP A 176 -11.61 -5.44 -11.34
N VAL A 177 -12.76 -5.19 -11.92
CA VAL A 177 -12.90 -4.83 -13.33
C VAL A 177 -13.83 -3.65 -13.44
N SER A 178 -13.37 -2.60 -14.14
CA SER A 178 -14.17 -1.38 -14.38
C SER A 178 -14.18 -1.06 -15.86
N ILE A 179 -15.35 -0.64 -16.35
CA ILE A 179 -15.53 -0.08 -17.68
C ILE A 179 -15.56 1.43 -17.53
N ILE A 180 -14.66 2.09 -18.24
CA ILE A 180 -14.41 3.53 -18.07
C ILE A 180 -14.44 4.21 -19.43
N GLU A 181 -15.14 5.32 -19.53
CA GLU A 181 -15.12 6.23 -20.68
C GLU A 181 -14.21 7.41 -20.38
N ILE A 182 -13.30 7.70 -21.30
CA ILE A 182 -12.36 8.82 -21.23
C ILE A 182 -12.66 9.71 -22.43
N GLY A 183 -12.89 11.00 -22.21
CA GLY A 183 -13.10 11.96 -23.28
C GLY A 183 -13.43 13.36 -22.72
N ASP A 184 -13.14 14.41 -23.50
CA ASP A 184 -13.47 15.81 -23.19
C ASP A 184 -13.05 16.29 -21.78
N GLY A 185 -11.93 15.77 -21.25
CA GLY A 185 -11.46 16.11 -19.90
C GLY A 185 -12.24 15.41 -18.79
N VAL A 186 -13.03 14.38 -19.10
CA VAL A 186 -13.80 13.58 -18.14
C VAL A 186 -13.31 12.14 -18.18
N ILE A 187 -13.19 11.55 -17.00
CA ILE A 187 -13.02 10.10 -16.79
C ILE A 187 -14.26 9.65 -16.04
N GLU A 188 -15.12 8.91 -16.71
CA GLU A 188 -16.37 8.41 -16.17
C GLU A 188 -16.36 6.90 -16.07
N VAL A 189 -16.61 6.39 -14.86
CA VAL A 189 -16.82 4.96 -14.65
C VAL A 189 -18.26 4.62 -15.03
N LEU A 190 -18.44 3.76 -16.04
CA LEU A 190 -19.75 3.29 -16.47
C LEU A 190 -20.26 2.16 -15.60
N SER A 191 -19.37 1.25 -15.21
CA SER A 191 -19.67 0.12 -14.35
C SER A 191 -18.44 -0.44 -13.67
N THR A 192 -18.65 -1.11 -12.53
CA THR A 192 -17.61 -1.86 -11.83
C THR A 192 -18.16 -3.18 -11.28
N ALA A 193 -17.32 -4.20 -11.26
CA ALA A 193 -17.60 -5.50 -10.64
C ALA A 193 -16.29 -6.08 -10.10
N GLY A 194 -16.36 -7.03 -9.16
CA GLY A 194 -15.14 -7.57 -8.57
C GLY A 194 -15.37 -8.79 -7.70
N ASP A 195 -14.25 -9.27 -7.14
CA ASP A 195 -14.18 -10.34 -6.15
C ASP A 195 -13.12 -9.96 -5.10
N ASN A 196 -13.57 -9.56 -3.91
CA ASN A 196 -12.71 -9.11 -2.81
C ASN A 196 -11.87 -10.23 -2.16
N ARG A 197 -12.00 -11.47 -2.65
CA ARG A 197 -11.27 -12.65 -2.16
C ARG A 197 -10.65 -13.45 -3.31
N LEU A 198 -10.15 -12.74 -4.32
CA LEU A 198 -9.41 -13.31 -5.44
C LEU A 198 -8.19 -12.45 -5.75
N GLY A 199 -7.00 -13.03 -5.63
CA GLY A 199 -5.75 -12.33 -5.92
C GLY A 199 -4.54 -13.25 -5.87
N GLY A 200 -3.35 -12.67 -5.98
CA GLY A 200 -2.08 -13.39 -6.03
C GLY A 200 -1.82 -14.32 -4.84
N ASP A 201 -2.33 -13.94 -3.64
CA ASP A 201 -2.23 -14.77 -2.44
C ASP A 201 -2.96 -16.11 -2.59
N ASP A 202 -4.07 -16.14 -3.36
CA ASP A 202 -4.82 -17.37 -3.60
C ASP A 202 -4.03 -18.31 -4.52
N PHE A 203 -3.33 -17.76 -5.53
CA PHE A 203 -2.40 -18.53 -6.36
C PHE A 203 -1.25 -19.11 -5.52
N ASP A 204 -0.67 -18.30 -4.61
CA ASP A 204 0.39 -18.75 -3.71
C ASP A 204 -0.10 -19.85 -2.76
N ASN A 205 -1.30 -19.72 -2.23
CA ASN A 205 -1.90 -20.74 -1.37
C ASN A 205 -2.10 -22.07 -2.09
N VAL A 206 -2.51 -22.06 -3.36
CA VAL A 206 -2.66 -23.29 -4.18
C VAL A 206 -1.30 -23.98 -4.37
N ILE A 207 -0.25 -23.22 -4.68
CA ILE A 207 1.11 -23.79 -4.81
C ILE A 207 1.60 -24.31 -3.45
N THR A 208 1.39 -23.54 -2.38
CA THR A 208 1.76 -23.93 -1.01
C THR A 208 1.12 -25.26 -0.64
N GLN A 209 -0.18 -25.42 -0.86
CA GLN A 209 -0.88 -26.65 -0.57
C GLN A 209 -0.34 -27.83 -1.41
N TYR A 210 -0.09 -27.59 -2.70
CA TYR A 210 0.48 -28.60 -3.58
C TYR A 210 1.86 -29.09 -3.08
N MET A 211 2.72 -28.18 -2.62
CA MET A 211 4.02 -28.54 -2.04
C MET A 211 3.90 -29.30 -0.72
N LEU A 212 2.97 -28.90 0.15
CA LEU A 212 2.69 -29.60 1.42
C LEU A 212 2.20 -31.02 1.20
N ASP A 213 1.28 -31.22 0.25
CA ASP A 213 0.74 -32.53 -0.09
C ASP A 213 1.82 -33.45 -0.68
N ASP A 214 2.69 -32.92 -1.54
CA ASP A 214 3.82 -33.65 -2.10
C ASP A 214 4.84 -34.06 -1.02
N PHE A 215 5.18 -33.13 -0.11
CA PHE A 215 6.09 -33.41 0.99
C PHE A 215 5.51 -34.49 1.93
N LYS A 216 4.23 -34.35 2.30
CA LYS A 216 3.55 -35.31 3.15
C LYS A 216 3.47 -36.70 2.51
N ALA A 217 3.24 -36.77 1.20
CA ALA A 217 3.22 -38.04 0.46
C ALA A 217 4.60 -38.71 0.38
N LYS A 218 5.69 -37.95 0.26
CA LYS A 218 7.04 -38.47 0.14
C LYS A 218 7.70 -38.80 1.48
N GLU A 219 7.53 -37.94 2.47
CA GLU A 219 8.24 -37.99 3.75
C GLU A 219 7.36 -38.49 4.92
N GLY A 220 6.03 -38.60 4.72
CA GLY A 220 5.10 -38.99 5.78
C GLY A 220 4.88 -37.95 6.88
N VAL A 221 5.38 -36.72 6.72
CA VAL A 221 5.36 -35.66 7.73
C VAL A 221 4.40 -34.55 7.30
N ASP A 222 3.51 -34.14 8.19
CA ASP A 222 2.60 -33.02 7.98
C ASP A 222 3.20 -31.73 8.54
N LEU A 223 3.51 -30.77 7.69
CA LEU A 223 4.08 -29.46 8.06
C LEU A 223 3.05 -28.34 8.13
N SER A 224 1.76 -28.62 7.98
CA SER A 224 0.69 -27.61 7.97
C SER A 224 0.59 -26.81 9.28
N THR A 225 1.07 -27.36 10.39
CA THR A 225 1.08 -26.71 11.71
C THR A 225 2.43 -26.10 12.09
N ASP A 226 3.49 -26.36 11.33
CA ASP A 226 4.81 -25.76 11.53
C ASP A 226 4.85 -24.39 10.85
N LYS A 227 4.74 -23.34 11.65
CA LYS A 227 4.66 -21.95 11.18
C LYS A 227 5.90 -21.51 10.38
N MET A 228 7.09 -21.98 10.78
CA MET A 228 8.35 -21.65 10.08
C MET A 228 8.38 -22.35 8.71
N ALA A 229 8.04 -23.63 8.67
CA ALA A 229 7.96 -24.38 7.41
C ALA A 229 6.89 -23.77 6.49
N MET A 230 5.70 -23.47 7.04
CA MET A 230 4.62 -22.83 6.29
C MET A 230 5.03 -21.49 5.68
N GLN A 231 5.74 -20.64 6.44
CA GLN A 231 6.22 -19.36 5.92
C GLN A 231 7.23 -19.55 4.79
N ARG A 232 8.14 -20.52 4.92
CA ARG A 232 9.11 -20.87 3.86
C ARG A 232 8.41 -21.40 2.61
N PHE A 233 7.38 -22.23 2.76
CA PHE A 233 6.59 -22.69 1.61
C PHE A 233 5.85 -21.53 0.93
N LYS A 234 5.26 -20.60 1.68
CA LYS A 234 4.58 -19.42 1.12
C LYS A 234 5.54 -18.53 0.32
N GLU A 235 6.72 -18.24 0.86
CA GLU A 235 7.73 -17.45 0.17
C GLU A 235 8.23 -18.15 -1.11
N ALA A 236 8.43 -19.47 -1.04
CA ALA A 236 8.80 -20.25 -2.21
C ALA A 236 7.68 -20.29 -3.27
N ALA A 237 6.43 -20.36 -2.85
CA ALA A 237 5.27 -20.30 -3.73
C ALA A 237 5.17 -18.95 -4.45
N GLU A 238 5.29 -17.82 -3.73
CA GLU A 238 5.29 -16.48 -4.31
C GLU A 238 6.44 -16.32 -5.32
N LYS A 239 7.64 -16.78 -4.95
CA LYS A 239 8.81 -16.76 -5.83
C LYS A 239 8.57 -17.58 -7.09
N ALA A 240 8.10 -18.82 -6.94
CA ALA A 240 7.79 -19.71 -8.08
C ALA A 240 6.74 -19.12 -9.02
N LYS A 241 5.64 -18.55 -8.48
CA LYS A 241 4.64 -17.83 -9.26
C LYS A 241 5.26 -16.70 -10.10
N LYS A 242 6.13 -15.88 -9.50
CA LYS A 242 6.82 -14.79 -10.20
C LYS A 242 7.74 -15.31 -11.30
N GLU A 243 8.55 -16.31 -11.03
CA GLU A 243 9.47 -16.91 -11.99
C GLU A 243 8.73 -17.58 -13.15
N LEU A 244 7.63 -18.27 -12.88
CA LEU A 244 6.79 -18.90 -13.91
C LEU A 244 6.03 -17.90 -14.79
N SER A 245 6.01 -16.62 -14.45
CA SER A 245 5.49 -15.56 -15.34
C SER A 245 6.42 -15.30 -16.52
N SER A 246 7.73 -15.52 -16.38
CA SER A 246 8.73 -15.36 -17.44
C SER A 246 9.31 -16.69 -17.92
N SER A 247 9.48 -17.68 -17.04
CA SER A 247 10.08 -18.99 -17.32
C SER A 247 9.02 -20.08 -17.48
N THR A 248 9.32 -21.14 -18.22
CA THR A 248 8.43 -22.31 -18.38
C THR A 248 8.56 -23.32 -17.25
N THR A 249 9.63 -23.24 -16.47
CA THR A 249 9.94 -24.12 -15.33
C THR A 249 10.64 -23.34 -14.24
N THR A 250 10.47 -23.74 -12.99
CA THR A 250 11.26 -23.25 -11.84
C THR A 250 11.62 -24.41 -10.92
N ASN A 251 12.77 -24.31 -10.27
CA ASN A 251 13.19 -25.26 -9.24
C ASN A 251 12.94 -24.64 -7.86
N ILE A 252 12.16 -25.32 -7.04
CA ILE A 252 11.88 -24.96 -5.65
C ILE A 252 12.78 -25.84 -4.77
N ASN A 253 13.69 -25.23 -4.02
CA ASN A 253 14.60 -25.93 -3.13
C ASN A 253 14.58 -25.29 -1.74
N LEU A 254 14.11 -26.05 -0.75
CA LEU A 254 14.03 -25.65 0.65
C LEU A 254 14.84 -26.62 1.52
N PRO A 255 16.15 -26.39 1.65
CA PRO A 255 16.99 -27.24 2.48
C PRO A 255 16.60 -27.10 3.96
N PHE A 256 16.71 -28.20 4.72
CA PHE A 256 16.42 -28.22 6.16
C PHE A 256 15.02 -27.67 6.49
N ILE A 257 13.98 -28.15 5.78
CA ILE A 257 12.62 -27.66 5.97
C ILE A 257 12.05 -28.10 7.32
N THR A 258 12.45 -29.28 7.78
CA THR A 258 12.15 -29.83 9.11
C THR A 258 13.21 -30.84 9.53
N ALA A 259 13.18 -31.25 10.80
CA ALA A 259 14.00 -32.33 11.35
C ALA A 259 13.09 -33.43 11.94
N THR A 260 13.42 -34.69 11.63
CA THR A 260 12.74 -35.87 12.16
C THR A 260 13.73 -36.74 12.95
N ALA A 261 13.25 -37.81 13.55
CA ALA A 261 14.12 -38.79 14.23
C ALA A 261 15.14 -39.44 13.28
N GLU A 262 14.88 -39.45 11.99
CA GLU A 262 15.75 -39.97 10.93
C GLU A 262 16.78 -38.93 10.44
N GLY A 263 16.69 -37.69 10.90
CA GLY A 263 17.56 -36.58 10.53
C GLY A 263 16.81 -35.42 9.83
N PRO A 264 17.59 -34.46 9.31
CA PRO A 264 17.01 -33.31 8.60
C PRO A 264 16.35 -33.74 7.29
N LYS A 265 15.21 -33.15 6.99
CA LYS A 265 14.48 -33.34 5.73
C LYS A 265 14.59 -32.08 4.87
N HIS A 266 14.58 -32.27 3.56
CA HIS A 266 14.70 -31.23 2.55
C HIS A 266 13.49 -31.33 1.61
N PHE A 267 13.08 -30.20 1.06
CA PHE A 267 12.07 -30.19 0.02
C PHE A 267 12.68 -29.72 -1.30
N GLU A 268 12.49 -30.47 -2.35
CA GLU A 268 12.87 -30.11 -3.70
C GLU A 268 11.78 -30.48 -4.69
N MET A 269 11.42 -29.54 -5.57
CA MET A 269 10.43 -29.74 -6.60
C MET A 269 10.73 -28.90 -7.84
N ASN A 270 10.61 -29.52 -9.02
CA ASN A 270 10.54 -28.80 -10.28
C ASN A 270 9.07 -28.53 -10.63
N LEU A 271 8.68 -27.26 -10.65
CA LEU A 271 7.33 -26.85 -11.02
C LEU A 271 7.33 -26.25 -12.42
N THR A 272 6.48 -26.79 -13.31
CA THR A 272 6.31 -26.26 -14.68
C THR A 272 5.18 -25.24 -14.72
N ARG A 273 5.24 -24.28 -15.66
CA ARG A 273 4.13 -23.36 -15.93
C ARG A 273 2.84 -24.12 -16.31
N ALA A 274 2.95 -25.21 -17.05
CA ALA A 274 1.79 -26.04 -17.41
C ALA A 274 1.09 -26.61 -16.15
N LYS A 275 1.86 -27.11 -15.18
CA LYS A 275 1.32 -27.62 -13.91
C LYS A 275 0.76 -26.50 -13.05
N PHE A 276 1.45 -25.36 -12.99
CA PHE A 276 0.94 -24.16 -12.32
C PHE A 276 -0.41 -23.71 -12.90
N ASN A 277 -0.52 -23.64 -14.23
CA ASN A 277 -1.76 -23.28 -14.91
C ASN A 277 -2.90 -24.27 -14.63
N GLU A 278 -2.59 -25.60 -14.63
CA GLU A 278 -3.56 -26.64 -14.27
C GLU A 278 -4.11 -26.43 -12.85
N LEU A 279 -3.21 -26.24 -11.87
CA LEU A 279 -3.57 -26.06 -10.46
C LEU A 279 -4.42 -24.81 -10.23
N THR A 280 -4.11 -23.72 -10.93
CA THR A 280 -4.71 -22.40 -10.71
C THR A 280 -5.82 -22.03 -11.71
N ALA A 281 -6.17 -22.94 -12.63
CA ALA A 281 -7.16 -22.68 -13.68
C ALA A 281 -8.50 -22.17 -13.12
N HIS A 282 -8.96 -22.71 -12.00
CA HIS A 282 -10.21 -22.30 -11.35
C HIS A 282 -10.17 -20.84 -10.85
N LEU A 283 -9.00 -20.32 -10.43
CA LEU A 283 -8.82 -18.93 -10.01
C LEU A 283 -8.89 -17.97 -11.22
N VAL A 284 -8.24 -18.37 -12.31
CA VAL A 284 -8.29 -17.61 -13.58
C VAL A 284 -9.72 -17.56 -14.10
N GLU A 285 -10.46 -18.68 -14.05
CA GLU A 285 -11.86 -18.76 -14.52
C GLU A 285 -12.80 -17.88 -13.70
N ARG A 286 -12.57 -17.72 -12.38
CA ARG A 286 -13.37 -16.85 -11.51
C ARG A 286 -13.41 -15.39 -11.99
N THR A 287 -12.41 -14.93 -12.73
CA THR A 287 -12.39 -13.56 -13.27
C THR A 287 -13.41 -13.33 -14.38
N ALA A 288 -13.87 -14.38 -15.06
CA ALA A 288 -14.78 -14.27 -16.20
C ALA A 288 -16.16 -13.69 -15.81
N THR A 289 -16.70 -14.09 -14.67
CA THR A 289 -18.02 -13.63 -14.21
C THR A 289 -18.05 -12.11 -13.94
N PRO A 290 -17.12 -11.52 -13.16
CA PRO A 290 -17.07 -10.07 -13.00
C PRO A 290 -16.84 -9.30 -14.31
N VAL A 291 -16.01 -9.82 -15.24
CA VAL A 291 -15.79 -9.20 -16.54
C VAL A 291 -17.09 -9.13 -17.35
N SER A 292 -17.81 -10.25 -17.44
CA SER A 292 -19.09 -10.29 -18.15
C SER A 292 -20.14 -9.39 -17.49
N LYS A 293 -20.15 -9.35 -16.17
CA LYS A 293 -21.07 -8.49 -15.42
C LYS A 293 -20.79 -7.01 -15.67
N ALA A 294 -19.52 -6.58 -15.63
CA ALA A 294 -19.15 -5.19 -15.87
C ALA A 294 -19.53 -4.74 -17.29
N LEU A 295 -19.26 -5.56 -18.31
CA LEU A 295 -19.67 -5.27 -19.69
C LEU A 295 -21.19 -5.15 -19.84
N ASN A 296 -21.94 -6.09 -19.27
CA ASN A 296 -23.41 -6.08 -19.32
C ASN A 296 -23.99 -4.86 -18.59
N ASP A 297 -23.47 -4.51 -17.42
CA ASP A 297 -23.92 -3.37 -16.63
C ASP A 297 -23.62 -2.03 -17.35
N ALA A 298 -22.51 -1.96 -18.12
CA ALA A 298 -22.18 -0.83 -18.99
C ALA A 298 -22.97 -0.79 -20.30
N GLY A 299 -23.73 -1.86 -20.62
CA GLY A 299 -24.45 -1.97 -21.90
C GLY A 299 -23.52 -2.12 -23.11
N LEU A 300 -22.31 -2.64 -22.93
CA LEU A 300 -21.28 -2.74 -23.95
C LEU A 300 -20.94 -4.20 -24.30
N ASN A 301 -20.60 -4.40 -25.56
CA ASN A 301 -19.92 -5.61 -26.01
C ASN A 301 -18.40 -5.42 -25.92
N ALA A 302 -17.65 -6.48 -25.71
CA ALA A 302 -16.19 -6.44 -25.61
C ALA A 302 -15.51 -5.84 -26.88
N SER A 303 -16.14 -5.95 -28.05
CA SER A 303 -15.65 -5.35 -29.32
C SER A 303 -15.64 -3.83 -29.30
N GLU A 304 -16.50 -3.19 -28.50
CA GLU A 304 -16.62 -1.73 -28.37
C GLU A 304 -15.55 -1.13 -27.45
N LEU A 305 -14.81 -1.96 -26.73
CA LEU A 305 -13.66 -1.51 -25.96
C LEU A 305 -12.54 -1.06 -26.90
N SER A 306 -11.96 0.09 -26.62
CA SER A 306 -10.75 0.57 -27.30
C SER A 306 -9.51 -0.16 -26.81
N LYS A 307 -9.38 -0.34 -25.49
CA LYS A 307 -8.23 -0.98 -24.83
C LYS A 307 -8.63 -1.72 -23.56
N VAL A 308 -7.75 -2.64 -23.14
CA VAL A 308 -7.79 -3.28 -21.82
C VAL A 308 -6.48 -2.96 -21.11
N LEU A 309 -6.56 -2.24 -19.99
CA LEU A 309 -5.43 -1.93 -19.11
C LEU A 309 -5.29 -3.04 -18.06
N LEU A 310 -4.07 -3.54 -17.89
CA LEU A 310 -3.76 -4.51 -16.85
C LEU A 310 -3.13 -3.80 -15.65
N VAL A 311 -3.72 -4.01 -14.49
CA VAL A 311 -3.31 -3.44 -13.20
C VAL A 311 -3.11 -4.58 -12.19
N GLY A 312 -2.22 -4.36 -11.21
CA GLY A 312 -1.88 -5.35 -10.22
C GLY A 312 -0.88 -6.42 -10.71
N GLY A 313 0.03 -6.79 -9.82
CA GLY A 313 1.16 -7.68 -10.14
C GLY A 313 0.76 -9.06 -10.67
N SER A 314 -0.43 -9.57 -10.28
CA SER A 314 -0.92 -10.89 -10.70
C SER A 314 -1.37 -10.92 -12.17
N THR A 315 -1.59 -9.77 -12.81
CA THR A 315 -1.84 -9.69 -14.26
C THR A 315 -0.61 -10.02 -15.12
N ARG A 316 0.56 -10.15 -14.51
CA ARG A 316 1.77 -10.64 -15.18
C ARG A 316 1.72 -12.14 -15.48
N ILE A 317 0.82 -12.91 -14.83
CA ILE A 317 0.63 -14.33 -15.06
C ILE A 317 0.13 -14.55 -16.51
N PRO A 318 0.84 -15.34 -17.35
CA PRO A 318 0.46 -15.52 -18.77
C PRO A 318 -0.96 -16.05 -18.95
N ALA A 319 -1.39 -17.02 -18.13
CA ALA A 319 -2.75 -17.57 -18.20
C ALA A 319 -3.84 -16.51 -17.93
N VAL A 320 -3.55 -15.49 -17.10
CA VAL A 320 -4.46 -14.35 -16.87
C VAL A 320 -4.54 -13.49 -18.13
N GLN A 321 -3.40 -13.18 -18.75
CA GLN A 321 -3.37 -12.39 -20.01
C GLN A 321 -4.11 -13.09 -21.15
N ASP A 322 -3.91 -14.41 -21.28
CA ASP A 322 -4.61 -15.24 -22.25
C ASP A 322 -6.12 -15.24 -22.00
N LYS A 323 -6.53 -15.29 -20.70
CA LYS A 323 -7.95 -15.20 -20.33
C LYS A 323 -8.57 -13.86 -20.68
N VAL A 324 -7.87 -12.76 -20.42
CA VAL A 324 -8.30 -11.40 -20.80
C VAL A 324 -8.50 -11.33 -22.33
N LYS A 325 -7.54 -11.82 -23.10
CA LYS A 325 -7.64 -11.87 -24.56
C LYS A 325 -8.82 -12.73 -25.03
N GLN A 326 -9.04 -13.88 -24.38
CA GLN A 326 -10.18 -14.76 -24.67
C GLN A 326 -11.53 -14.04 -24.43
N LEU A 327 -11.65 -13.33 -23.31
CA LEU A 327 -12.89 -12.67 -22.90
C LEU A 327 -13.19 -11.40 -23.71
N THR A 328 -12.16 -10.67 -24.13
CA THR A 328 -12.33 -9.35 -24.74
C THR A 328 -11.99 -9.31 -26.26
N GLY A 329 -11.29 -10.31 -26.77
CA GLY A 329 -10.75 -10.29 -28.12
C GLY A 329 -9.66 -9.26 -28.34
N LYS A 330 -9.19 -8.56 -27.28
CA LYS A 330 -8.18 -7.50 -27.34
C LYS A 330 -6.86 -7.96 -26.73
N GLU A 331 -5.75 -7.53 -27.33
CA GLU A 331 -4.45 -7.65 -26.67
C GLU A 331 -4.40 -6.67 -25.50
N PRO A 332 -3.99 -7.12 -24.30
CA PRO A 332 -3.82 -6.21 -23.16
C PRO A 332 -2.79 -5.13 -23.45
N PHE A 333 -3.11 -3.90 -23.05
CA PHE A 333 -2.19 -2.77 -23.19
C PHE A 333 -1.09 -2.85 -22.14
N LYS A 334 0.18 -2.77 -22.59
CA LYS A 334 1.38 -2.93 -21.76
C LYS A 334 2.17 -1.62 -21.55
N GLY A 335 1.57 -0.48 -21.90
CA GLY A 335 2.24 0.83 -21.83
C GLY A 335 2.26 1.48 -20.43
N ILE A 336 1.63 0.86 -19.42
CA ILE A 336 1.67 1.32 -18.03
C ILE A 336 2.35 0.27 -17.15
N ASN A 337 3.00 0.72 -16.07
CA ASN A 337 3.53 -0.20 -15.07
C ASN A 337 2.38 -0.61 -14.11
N PRO A 338 1.98 -1.89 -14.08
CA PRO A 338 0.84 -2.35 -13.28
C PRO A 338 1.06 -2.25 -11.76
N ASP A 339 2.29 -2.04 -11.31
CA ASP A 339 2.64 -1.92 -9.89
C ASP A 339 2.71 -0.46 -9.42
N GLU A 340 2.68 0.52 -10.34
CA GLU A 340 2.90 1.95 -10.03
C GLU A 340 1.76 2.86 -10.51
N CYS A 341 1.02 2.46 -11.55
CA CYS A 341 0.03 3.32 -12.20
C CYS A 341 -1.08 3.81 -11.24
N VAL A 342 -1.42 3.03 -10.24
CA VAL A 342 -2.43 3.37 -9.23
C VAL A 342 -1.93 4.52 -8.33
N ALA A 343 -0.71 4.42 -7.82
CA ALA A 343 -0.09 5.49 -7.02
C ALA A 343 0.14 6.78 -7.86
N ILE A 344 0.53 6.62 -9.11
CA ILE A 344 0.66 7.72 -10.07
C ILE A 344 -0.69 8.44 -10.23
N GLY A 345 -1.78 7.71 -10.50
CA GLY A 345 -3.11 8.30 -10.61
C GLY A 345 -3.58 8.98 -9.33
N ALA A 346 -3.32 8.37 -8.17
CA ALA A 346 -3.60 8.99 -6.88
C ALA A 346 -2.82 10.30 -6.66
N SER A 347 -1.56 10.36 -7.10
CA SER A 347 -0.75 11.58 -6.99
C SER A 347 -1.24 12.70 -7.92
N ILE A 348 -1.73 12.35 -9.12
CA ILE A 348 -2.35 13.32 -10.04
C ILE A 348 -3.60 13.92 -9.39
N GLN A 349 -4.45 13.08 -8.77
CA GLN A 349 -5.61 13.56 -8.01
C GLN A 349 -5.20 14.44 -6.83
N GLY A 350 -4.11 14.10 -6.13
CA GLY A 350 -3.52 14.91 -5.07
C GLY A 350 -3.05 16.28 -5.59
N GLY A 351 -2.32 16.30 -6.70
CA GLY A 351 -1.88 17.52 -7.37
C GLY A 351 -3.03 18.41 -7.80
N LYS A 352 -4.10 17.83 -8.34
CA LYS A 352 -5.33 18.57 -8.66
C LYS A 352 -5.93 19.24 -7.42
N LEU A 353 -6.04 18.53 -6.31
CA LEU A 353 -6.54 19.08 -5.05
C LEU A 353 -5.62 20.16 -4.46
N ALA A 354 -4.31 20.06 -4.71
CA ALA A 354 -3.32 21.06 -4.33
C ALA A 354 -3.26 22.27 -5.29
N GLY A 355 -3.89 22.19 -6.47
CA GLY A 355 -3.84 23.22 -7.51
C GLY A 355 -2.55 23.19 -8.35
N ASP A 356 -1.88 22.02 -8.46
CA ASP A 356 -0.67 21.86 -9.28
C ASP A 356 -1.02 21.96 -10.79
N ALA A 357 -0.34 22.83 -11.52
CA ALA A 357 -0.64 23.17 -12.90
C ALA A 357 -0.54 21.97 -13.90
N GLY A 358 0.24 20.95 -13.57
CA GLY A 358 0.41 19.74 -14.41
C GLY A 358 -0.60 18.63 -14.17
N ALA A 359 -1.49 18.78 -13.18
CA ALA A 359 -2.48 17.76 -12.84
C ALA A 359 -3.72 17.77 -13.76
N GLY A 360 -3.85 18.78 -14.64
CA GLY A 360 -4.98 18.95 -15.55
C GLY A 360 -6.32 19.24 -14.85
N ASP A 361 -7.33 19.57 -15.65
CA ASP A 361 -8.70 19.82 -15.16
C ASP A 361 -9.62 18.59 -15.33
N ILE A 362 -9.05 17.38 -15.32
CA ILE A 362 -9.80 16.14 -15.54
C ILE A 362 -10.85 15.95 -14.45
N LEU A 363 -12.12 15.83 -14.81
CA LEU A 363 -13.22 15.49 -13.91
C LEU A 363 -13.29 13.96 -13.75
N LEU A 364 -13.29 13.49 -12.51
CA LEU A 364 -13.49 12.08 -12.19
C LEU A 364 -14.93 11.85 -11.72
N LEU A 365 -15.64 10.96 -12.40
CA LEU A 365 -16.98 10.50 -12.04
C LEU A 365 -16.90 9.00 -11.75
N ASP A 366 -17.00 8.64 -10.49
CA ASP A 366 -16.98 7.26 -10.01
C ASP A 366 -18.38 6.73 -9.73
N VAL A 367 -18.53 5.45 -9.40
CA VAL A 367 -19.82 4.82 -9.15
C VAL A 367 -19.82 4.04 -7.85
N THR A 368 -21.04 3.89 -7.23
CA THR A 368 -21.20 2.94 -6.12
C THR A 368 -21.19 1.50 -6.63
N PRO A 369 -20.39 0.60 -6.03
CA PRO A 369 -20.23 -0.77 -6.55
C PRO A 369 -21.42 -1.68 -6.25
N LEU A 370 -22.22 -1.35 -5.23
CA LEU A 370 -23.32 -2.15 -4.72
C LEU A 370 -24.56 -1.29 -4.47
N SER A 371 -25.74 -1.89 -4.65
CA SER A 371 -27.02 -1.22 -4.34
C SER A 371 -27.16 -0.97 -2.85
N LEU A 372 -27.80 0.16 -2.51
CA LEU A 372 -28.15 0.55 -1.15
C LEU A 372 -29.65 0.43 -0.96
N SER A 373 -30.06 -0.24 0.11
CA SER A 373 -31.44 -0.58 0.40
C SER A 373 -31.78 -0.36 1.88
N ILE A 374 -33.05 -0.25 2.19
CA ILE A 374 -33.54 -0.38 3.55
C ILE A 374 -34.36 -1.65 3.69
N GLU A 375 -34.39 -2.21 4.91
CA GLU A 375 -35.32 -3.28 5.25
C GLU A 375 -36.73 -2.73 5.37
N THR A 376 -37.64 -3.37 4.67
CA THR A 376 -39.06 -3.08 4.73
C THR A 376 -39.85 -4.28 5.21
N MET A 377 -41.19 -4.15 5.31
CA MET A 377 -42.08 -5.19 5.83
C MET A 377 -41.81 -6.55 5.16
N GLY A 378 -41.69 -7.60 5.97
CA GLY A 378 -41.38 -8.93 5.49
C GLY A 378 -39.87 -9.20 5.32
N GLY A 379 -38.98 -8.29 5.77
CA GLY A 379 -37.52 -8.44 5.65
C GLY A 379 -36.98 -8.20 4.24
N VAL A 380 -37.77 -7.54 3.38
CA VAL A 380 -37.39 -7.24 1.98
C VAL A 380 -36.41 -6.07 1.94
N ALA A 381 -35.37 -6.19 1.13
CA ALA A 381 -34.44 -5.08 0.84
C ALA A 381 -35.01 -4.21 -0.28
N THR A 382 -35.56 -3.04 0.10
CA THR A 382 -36.09 -2.06 -0.86
C THR A 382 -34.98 -1.11 -1.28
N LYS A 383 -34.62 -1.14 -2.56
CA LYS A 383 -33.52 -0.36 -3.11
C LYS A 383 -33.87 1.12 -3.25
N LEU A 384 -32.96 1.99 -2.80
CA LEU A 384 -33.01 3.44 -3.00
C LEU A 384 -31.96 3.89 -4.02
N ILE A 385 -30.75 3.33 -3.94
CA ILE A 385 -29.66 3.61 -4.88
C ILE A 385 -29.22 2.29 -5.53
N GLU A 386 -29.31 2.23 -6.84
CA GLU A 386 -28.83 1.07 -7.60
C GLU A 386 -27.30 1.08 -7.71
N ARG A 387 -26.70 -0.12 -7.82
CA ARG A 387 -25.27 -0.23 -8.15
C ARG A 387 -24.96 0.49 -9.46
N ASN A 388 -23.74 0.92 -9.61
CA ASN A 388 -23.26 1.72 -10.74
C ASN A 388 -23.95 3.09 -10.89
N THR A 389 -24.56 3.60 -9.82
CA THR A 389 -24.99 5.00 -9.77
C THR A 389 -23.77 5.89 -9.56
N THR A 390 -23.61 6.91 -10.40
CA THR A 390 -22.53 7.91 -10.29
C THR A 390 -22.54 8.62 -8.95
N ILE A 391 -21.36 8.78 -8.35
CA ILE A 391 -21.15 9.46 -7.07
C ILE A 391 -20.33 10.75 -7.23
N PRO A 392 -20.55 11.78 -6.37
CA PRO A 392 -21.50 11.82 -5.23
C PRO A 392 -22.96 11.84 -5.65
N THR A 393 -23.83 11.23 -4.83
CA THR A 393 -25.27 11.18 -5.10
C THR A 393 -26.09 11.18 -3.82
N LYS A 394 -27.31 11.72 -3.91
CA LYS A 394 -28.28 11.74 -2.81
C LYS A 394 -29.66 11.33 -3.33
N LYS A 395 -30.28 10.35 -2.69
CA LYS A 395 -31.63 9.90 -3.03
C LYS A 395 -32.48 9.71 -1.78
N SER A 396 -33.72 10.16 -1.86
CA SER A 396 -34.72 10.05 -0.80
C SER A 396 -35.94 9.29 -1.29
N GLN A 397 -36.59 8.57 -0.37
CA GLN A 397 -37.86 7.91 -0.60
C GLN A 397 -38.73 7.98 0.66
N ILE A 398 -40.03 8.17 0.48
CA ILE A 398 -41.00 8.24 1.59
C ILE A 398 -41.51 6.84 1.90
N PHE A 399 -41.41 6.47 3.17
CA PHE A 399 -41.94 5.24 3.76
C PHE A 399 -42.99 5.60 4.81
N SER A 400 -43.63 4.60 5.40
CA SER A 400 -44.64 4.79 6.42
C SER A 400 -44.57 3.72 7.51
N THR A 401 -45.38 3.88 8.57
CA THR A 401 -45.52 2.90 9.65
C THR A 401 -46.23 1.62 9.18
N ALA A 402 -45.83 0.48 9.74
CA ALA A 402 -46.41 -0.84 9.43
C ALA A 402 -47.62 -1.19 10.31
N GLU A 403 -47.75 -0.55 11.49
CA GLU A 403 -48.78 -0.82 12.49
C GLU A 403 -49.54 0.47 12.90
N ASP A 404 -50.80 0.30 13.37
CA ASP A 404 -51.58 1.39 13.91
C ASP A 404 -50.96 1.92 15.22
N ASN A 405 -50.94 3.25 15.38
CA ASN A 405 -50.39 3.93 16.56
C ASN A 405 -48.90 3.68 16.81
N GLN A 406 -48.15 3.29 15.81
CA GLN A 406 -46.71 3.12 15.89
C GLN A 406 -46.03 4.49 16.08
N THR A 407 -45.29 4.66 17.18
CA THR A 407 -44.63 5.91 17.57
C THR A 407 -43.16 5.98 17.26
N ALA A 408 -42.60 4.89 16.71
CA ALA A 408 -41.20 4.81 16.30
C ALA A 408 -41.03 3.86 15.13
N VAL A 409 -39.98 4.04 14.33
CA VAL A 409 -39.55 3.13 13.27
C VAL A 409 -38.08 2.82 13.42
N ASP A 410 -37.73 1.56 13.20
CA ASP A 410 -36.34 1.13 13.10
C ASP A 410 -35.94 1.17 11.63
N ILE A 411 -34.87 1.91 11.33
CA ILE A 411 -34.27 2.01 10.00
C ILE A 411 -33.07 1.09 9.94
N HIS A 412 -33.15 0.05 9.13
CA HIS A 412 -32.06 -0.89 8.89
C HIS A 412 -31.58 -0.73 7.45
N GLY A 413 -30.42 -0.05 7.29
CA GLY A 413 -29.75 0.13 6.01
C GLY A 413 -28.89 -1.08 5.66
N VAL A 414 -28.95 -1.53 4.41
CA VAL A 414 -28.18 -2.67 3.91
C VAL A 414 -27.56 -2.38 2.55
N GLN A 415 -26.44 -3.05 2.25
CA GLN A 415 -25.71 -2.95 0.98
C GLN A 415 -25.58 -4.33 0.33
N GLY A 416 -25.94 -4.42 -0.94
CA GLY A 416 -25.86 -5.64 -1.74
C GLY A 416 -27.01 -5.83 -2.69
N GLU A 417 -27.02 -6.97 -3.39
CA GLU A 417 -27.96 -7.27 -4.48
C GLU A 417 -29.05 -8.30 -4.12
N ARG A 418 -29.04 -8.80 -2.87
CA ARG A 418 -29.98 -9.83 -2.44
C ARG A 418 -31.35 -9.20 -2.12
N GLN A 419 -32.41 -9.97 -2.38
CA GLN A 419 -33.79 -9.50 -2.18
C GLN A 419 -34.20 -9.32 -0.71
N PHE A 420 -33.55 -10.05 0.21
CA PHE A 420 -33.84 -9.95 1.64
C PHE A 420 -32.70 -9.23 2.38
N ALA A 421 -33.05 -8.37 3.32
CA ALA A 421 -32.11 -7.56 4.08
C ALA A 421 -31.07 -8.42 4.82
N ARG A 422 -31.49 -9.54 5.43
CA ARG A 422 -30.62 -10.48 6.15
C ARG A 422 -29.50 -11.10 5.31
N ASP A 423 -29.69 -11.15 3.99
CA ASP A 423 -28.74 -11.76 3.05
C ASP A 423 -27.77 -10.73 2.44
N ASN A 424 -27.90 -9.47 2.84
CA ASN A 424 -27.06 -8.34 2.45
C ASN A 424 -26.17 -7.90 3.61
N LYS A 425 -25.14 -7.10 3.32
CA LYS A 425 -24.28 -6.51 4.34
C LYS A 425 -25.04 -5.40 5.06
N THR A 426 -25.20 -5.51 6.38
CA THR A 426 -25.74 -4.43 7.20
C THR A 426 -24.78 -3.25 7.16
N LEU A 427 -25.31 -2.07 6.81
CA LEU A 427 -24.63 -0.80 6.92
C LEU A 427 -24.77 -0.25 8.35
N GLY A 428 -25.99 -0.19 8.85
CA GLY A 428 -26.30 0.26 10.20
C GLY A 428 -27.78 0.17 10.51
N GLN A 429 -28.10 0.34 11.79
CA GLN A 429 -29.47 0.36 12.26
C GLN A 429 -29.64 1.50 13.27
N PHE A 430 -30.70 2.26 13.14
CA PHE A 430 -31.05 3.33 14.08
C PHE A 430 -32.57 3.50 14.18
N ARG A 431 -33.02 4.16 15.25
CA ARG A 431 -34.42 4.32 15.55
C ARG A 431 -34.84 5.78 15.46
N LEU A 432 -35.90 6.04 14.70
CA LEU A 432 -36.60 7.34 14.70
C LEU A 432 -37.81 7.27 15.61
N ASP A 433 -37.76 8.00 16.73
CA ASP A 433 -38.78 8.05 17.76
C ASP A 433 -39.63 9.32 17.67
N GLY A 434 -40.82 9.29 18.31
CA GLY A 434 -41.68 10.44 18.51
C GLY A 434 -42.54 10.78 17.29
N ILE A 435 -42.87 9.77 16.53
CA ILE A 435 -43.88 9.82 15.49
C ILE A 435 -45.25 9.90 16.19
N PRO A 436 -46.15 10.86 15.83
CA PRO A 436 -47.46 10.95 16.39
C PRO A 436 -48.29 9.68 16.12
N PRO A 437 -49.04 9.16 17.11
CA PRO A 437 -49.93 8.03 16.90
C PRO A 437 -50.93 8.30 15.77
N ALA A 438 -50.92 7.41 14.76
CA ALA A 438 -51.80 7.51 13.61
C ALA A 438 -52.09 6.10 13.07
N ARG A 439 -53.02 5.97 12.15
CA ARG A 439 -53.20 4.71 11.42
C ARG A 439 -51.96 4.37 10.61
N ARG A 440 -51.68 3.09 10.47
CA ARG A 440 -50.62 2.61 9.59
C ARG A 440 -50.74 3.23 8.20
N GLY A 441 -49.61 3.57 7.59
CA GLY A 441 -49.55 4.18 6.26
C GLY A 441 -49.81 5.69 6.22
N VAL A 442 -50.21 6.33 7.36
CA VAL A 442 -50.46 7.79 7.44
C VAL A 442 -49.17 8.59 7.70
N PRO A 443 -48.28 8.23 8.67
CA PRO A 443 -47.02 8.94 8.86
C PRO A 443 -46.14 8.87 7.62
N GLN A 444 -45.51 9.99 7.29
CA GLN A 444 -44.59 10.10 6.16
C GLN A 444 -43.14 10.20 6.67
N ILE A 445 -42.36 9.17 6.45
CA ILE A 445 -40.97 9.07 6.91
C ILE A 445 -40.08 9.08 5.67
N GLU A 446 -39.40 10.20 5.46
CA GLU A 446 -38.44 10.36 4.39
C GLU A 446 -37.12 9.72 4.81
N VAL A 447 -36.67 8.65 4.12
CA VAL A 447 -35.37 8.06 4.29
C VAL A 447 -34.46 8.50 3.15
N THR A 448 -33.29 9.03 3.51
CA THR A 448 -32.33 9.59 2.57
C THR A 448 -31.01 8.84 2.68
N PHE A 449 -30.49 8.39 1.55
CA PHE A 449 -29.10 7.95 1.39
C PHE A 449 -28.30 9.05 0.70
N ASP A 450 -27.17 9.42 1.29
CA ASP A 450 -26.24 10.44 0.82
C ASP A 450 -24.86 9.81 0.69
N ILE A 451 -24.34 9.66 -0.53
CA ILE A 451 -23.01 9.10 -0.82
C ILE A 451 -22.08 10.24 -1.20
N ASP A 452 -21.01 10.41 -0.46
CA ASP A 452 -19.98 11.41 -0.76
C ASP A 452 -19.09 11.00 -1.93
N ALA A 453 -18.19 11.88 -2.31
CA ALA A 453 -17.22 11.63 -3.39
C ALA A 453 -16.21 10.52 -3.05
N ASN A 454 -16.06 10.10 -1.80
CA ASN A 454 -15.22 8.98 -1.37
C ASN A 454 -15.95 7.63 -1.39
N GLY A 455 -17.25 7.65 -1.71
CA GLY A 455 -18.13 6.49 -1.64
C GLY A 455 -18.58 6.13 -0.22
N ILE A 456 -18.45 7.07 0.72
CA ILE A 456 -18.90 6.90 2.12
C ILE A 456 -20.38 7.30 2.20
N VAL A 457 -21.16 6.45 2.88
CA VAL A 457 -22.61 6.53 2.93
C VAL A 457 -23.09 7.12 4.25
N ASN A 458 -23.99 8.10 4.17
CA ASN A 458 -24.78 8.60 5.30
C ASN A 458 -26.25 8.27 5.08
N VAL A 459 -26.94 7.83 6.14
CA VAL A 459 -28.37 7.54 6.10
C VAL A 459 -29.08 8.43 7.10
N SER A 460 -30.13 9.10 6.68
CA SER A 460 -31.03 9.85 7.58
C SER A 460 -32.48 9.43 7.40
N ALA A 461 -33.25 9.58 8.46
CA ALA A 461 -34.69 9.40 8.44
C ALA A 461 -35.38 10.60 9.12
N LYS A 462 -36.40 11.17 8.47
CA LYS A 462 -37.12 12.32 8.92
C LYS A 462 -38.63 12.09 8.88
N ASP A 463 -39.31 12.31 10.00
CA ASP A 463 -40.76 12.40 10.01
C ASP A 463 -41.18 13.75 9.46
N LEU A 464 -41.86 13.77 8.31
CA LEU A 464 -42.31 14.98 7.63
C LEU A 464 -43.40 15.68 8.39
N GLY A 465 -44.17 14.99 9.24
CA GLY A 465 -45.24 15.55 10.05
C GLY A 465 -44.73 16.39 11.22
N THR A 466 -43.71 15.94 11.92
CA THR A 466 -43.14 16.61 13.10
C THR A 466 -41.86 17.37 12.81
N GLY A 467 -41.19 17.07 11.70
CA GLY A 467 -39.86 17.57 11.37
C GLY A 467 -38.73 16.92 12.18
N LYS A 468 -39.02 15.91 13.03
CA LYS A 468 -37.99 15.16 13.74
C LYS A 468 -37.13 14.35 12.77
N GLU A 469 -35.83 14.40 12.97
CA GLU A 469 -34.86 13.73 12.13
C GLU A 469 -33.86 12.98 12.99
N GLN A 470 -33.45 11.80 12.54
CA GLN A 470 -32.32 11.03 13.03
C GLN A 470 -31.42 10.68 11.86
N HIS A 471 -30.15 10.67 12.10
CA HIS A 471 -29.15 10.27 11.11
C HIS A 471 -28.13 9.35 11.73
N ILE A 472 -27.58 8.48 10.91
CA ILE A 472 -26.40 7.69 11.25
C ILE A 472 -25.38 7.89 10.13
N THR A 473 -24.20 8.34 10.51
CA THR A 473 -23.03 8.11 9.67
C THR A 473 -22.72 6.64 9.85
N ILE A 474 -22.65 5.91 8.75
CA ILE A 474 -22.53 4.46 8.82
C ILE A 474 -21.13 4.14 9.34
N THR A 475 -21.09 3.84 10.63
CA THR A 475 -19.97 3.17 11.26
C THR A 475 -20.42 1.72 11.39
N ALA A 476 -20.06 0.89 10.40
CA ALA A 476 -20.25 -0.56 10.56
C ALA A 476 -19.65 -0.97 11.90
N GLY A 477 -20.25 -1.93 12.62
CA GLY A 477 -19.83 -2.33 13.96
C GLY A 477 -18.40 -2.85 14.10
N SER A 478 -17.64 -2.82 13.01
CA SER A 478 -16.20 -3.12 12.89
C SER A 478 -15.30 -1.88 12.88
N ASN A 479 -15.87 -0.65 12.81
CA ASN A 479 -15.07 0.57 12.80
C ASN A 479 -14.66 0.97 14.22
N MET A 480 -13.47 1.54 14.33
CA MET A 480 -12.97 2.09 15.59
C MET A 480 -13.82 3.28 16.02
N SER A 481 -14.05 3.44 17.32
CA SER A 481 -14.65 4.68 17.85
C SER A 481 -13.70 5.87 17.66
N ASP A 482 -14.21 7.09 17.65
CA ASP A 482 -13.37 8.29 17.59
C ASP A 482 -12.34 8.32 18.75
N GLU A 483 -12.73 7.85 19.94
CA GLU A 483 -11.84 7.73 21.11
C GLU A 483 -10.71 6.70 20.86
N ASP A 484 -11.04 5.55 20.25
CA ASP A 484 -10.04 4.53 19.90
C ASP A 484 -9.12 5.02 18.78
N ILE A 485 -9.65 5.76 17.79
CA ILE A 485 -8.85 6.39 16.74
C ILE A 485 -7.89 7.41 17.35
N ASP A 486 -8.38 8.30 18.23
CA ASP A 486 -7.54 9.32 18.88
C ASP A 486 -6.46 8.69 19.78
N LYS A 487 -6.77 7.57 20.43
CA LYS A 487 -5.78 6.78 21.18
C LYS A 487 -4.74 6.16 20.24
N ALA A 488 -5.17 5.56 19.17
CA ALA A 488 -4.27 4.97 18.16
C ALA A 488 -3.38 6.03 17.50
N VAL A 489 -3.90 7.24 17.23
CA VAL A 489 -3.11 8.39 16.73
C VAL A 489 -2.01 8.78 17.71
N LYS A 490 -2.31 8.86 19.03
CA LYS A 490 -1.30 9.19 20.04
C LYS A 490 -0.22 8.10 20.13
N GLU A 491 -0.63 6.84 20.20
CA GLU A 491 0.31 5.72 20.22
C GLU A 491 1.19 5.68 18.96
N ALA A 492 0.60 5.96 17.80
CA ALA A 492 1.33 6.02 16.53
C ALA A 492 2.38 7.14 16.52
N ALA A 493 2.06 8.31 17.07
CA ALA A 493 2.99 9.44 17.19
C ALA A 493 4.13 9.16 18.17
N GLU A 494 3.87 8.43 19.27
CA GLU A 494 4.90 7.99 20.21
C GLU A 494 5.90 7.03 19.55
N TYR A 495 5.42 6.08 18.76
CA TYR A 495 6.29 5.18 17.98
C TYR A 495 7.09 5.92 16.92
N GLU A 496 6.49 6.87 16.19
CA GLU A 496 7.22 7.71 15.21
C GLU A 496 8.40 8.44 15.85
N ALA A 497 8.18 9.00 17.06
CA ALA A 497 9.23 9.68 17.81
C ALA A 497 10.36 8.72 18.26
N GLN A 498 10.01 7.49 18.67
CA GLN A 498 10.98 6.46 19.03
C GLN A 498 11.78 5.98 17.82
N ASP A 499 11.10 5.72 16.69
CA ASP A 499 11.73 5.28 15.44
C ASP A 499 12.71 6.34 14.92
N LYS A 500 12.35 7.63 15.02
CA LYS A 500 13.23 8.73 14.64
C LYS A 500 14.50 8.77 15.49
N LYS A 501 14.38 8.70 16.81
CA LYS A 501 15.54 8.69 17.72
C LYS A 501 16.45 7.49 17.45
N ARG A 502 15.87 6.35 17.17
CA ARG A 502 16.63 5.14 16.85
C ARG A 502 17.40 5.29 15.54
N LYS A 503 16.75 5.83 14.49
CA LYS A 503 17.42 6.10 13.22
C LYS A 503 18.61 7.05 13.41
N GLU A 504 18.42 8.15 14.16
CA GLU A 504 19.49 9.08 14.50
C GLU A 504 20.67 8.36 15.20
N GLY A 505 20.39 7.39 16.07
CA GLY A 505 21.40 6.57 16.72
C GLY A 505 22.16 5.66 15.75
N ILE A 506 21.45 5.00 14.86
CA ILE A 506 22.05 4.13 13.83
C ILE A 506 22.91 4.95 12.87
N ASP A 507 22.41 6.10 12.40
CA ASP A 507 23.14 6.99 11.50
C ASP A 507 24.42 7.49 12.16
N ALA A 508 24.36 7.96 13.42
CA ALA A 508 25.52 8.41 14.18
C ALA A 508 26.58 7.32 14.35
N ARG A 509 26.13 6.07 14.61
CA ARG A 509 27.02 4.90 14.72
C ARG A 509 27.72 4.57 13.40
N ASN A 510 26.94 4.52 12.31
CA ASN A 510 27.47 4.21 10.98
C ASN A 510 28.47 5.30 10.51
N ASP A 511 28.18 6.56 10.75
CA ASP A 511 29.07 7.67 10.44
C ASP A 511 30.39 7.59 11.23
N ALA A 512 30.31 7.25 12.53
CA ALA A 512 31.47 7.10 13.37
C ALA A 512 32.35 5.90 12.93
N ASP A 513 31.74 4.78 12.61
CA ASP A 513 32.42 3.58 12.10
C ASP A 513 33.13 3.85 10.76
N ASN A 514 32.43 4.53 9.83
CA ASN A 514 33.03 4.96 8.57
C ASN A 514 34.19 5.93 8.77
N MET A 515 34.07 6.89 9.71
CA MET A 515 35.14 7.85 10.00
C MET A 515 36.37 7.14 10.57
N VAL A 516 36.18 6.21 11.50
CA VAL A 516 37.27 5.37 12.05
C VAL A 516 37.96 4.61 10.93
N PHE A 517 37.19 3.90 10.08
CA PHE A 517 37.74 3.14 8.96
C PHE A 517 38.55 4.00 7.99
N GLN A 518 38.00 5.15 7.58
CA GLN A 518 38.69 6.07 6.66
C GLN A 518 39.96 6.64 7.29
N THR A 519 39.95 6.97 8.58
CA THR A 519 41.10 7.53 9.27
C THR A 519 42.19 6.47 9.46
N GLU A 520 41.85 5.22 9.83
CA GLU A 520 42.82 4.12 9.93
C GLU A 520 43.48 3.85 8.57
N LYS A 521 42.71 3.81 7.50
CA LYS A 521 43.22 3.66 6.14
C LYS A 521 44.16 4.81 5.76
N ALA A 522 43.78 6.06 6.07
CA ALA A 522 44.61 7.23 5.83
C ALA A 522 45.94 7.17 6.59
N MET A 523 45.92 6.69 7.84
CA MET A 523 47.12 6.52 8.66
C MET A 523 48.03 5.41 8.08
N GLU A 524 47.47 4.33 7.59
CA GLU A 524 48.24 3.24 6.94
C GLU A 524 48.91 3.75 5.66
N GLU A 525 48.18 4.47 4.82
CA GLU A 525 48.71 5.05 3.56
C GLU A 525 49.77 6.13 3.80
N ALA A 526 49.64 6.94 4.86
CA ALA A 526 50.63 7.96 5.18
C ALA A 526 51.91 7.42 5.82
N GLY A 527 51.83 6.25 6.49
CA GLY A 527 53.00 5.53 7.06
C GLY A 527 53.90 6.42 7.95
N ASP A 528 55.23 6.40 7.70
CA ASP A 528 56.25 7.15 8.48
C ASP A 528 56.23 8.68 8.26
N LYS A 529 55.31 9.19 7.43
CA LYS A 529 55.24 10.65 7.13
C LYS A 529 54.36 11.45 8.11
N ILE A 530 53.69 10.77 9.02
CA ILE A 530 52.91 11.39 10.08
C ILE A 530 53.84 11.73 11.24
N ASP A 531 53.68 12.93 11.82
CA ASP A 531 54.36 13.27 13.07
C ASP A 531 53.92 12.32 14.19
N ALA A 532 54.87 11.85 15.01
CA ALA A 532 54.60 10.85 16.05
C ALA A 532 53.56 11.36 17.10
N SER A 533 53.54 12.65 17.37
CA SER A 533 52.58 13.24 18.30
C SER A 533 51.17 13.34 17.69
N GLU A 534 51.05 13.66 16.41
CA GLU A 534 49.81 13.69 15.65
C GLU A 534 49.23 12.26 15.55
N LYS A 535 50.07 11.29 15.21
CA LYS A 535 49.69 9.88 15.15
C LYS A 535 49.12 9.39 16.47
N ALA A 536 49.79 9.68 17.58
CA ALA A 536 49.36 9.26 18.92
C ALA A 536 47.99 9.88 19.31
N THR A 537 47.73 11.14 18.90
CA THR A 537 46.47 11.86 19.16
C THR A 537 45.33 11.21 18.38
N VAL A 538 45.52 10.97 17.07
CA VAL A 538 44.53 10.36 16.20
C VAL A 538 44.22 8.90 16.63
N GLU A 539 45.26 8.13 17.01
CA GLU A 539 45.08 6.76 17.55
C GLU A 539 44.28 6.76 18.85
N ALA A 540 44.48 7.75 19.73
CA ALA A 540 43.71 7.87 20.97
C ALA A 540 42.23 8.21 20.72
N ASP A 541 41.94 9.05 19.74
CA ASP A 541 40.56 9.40 19.38
C ASP A 541 39.85 8.24 18.67
N ILE A 542 40.54 7.51 17.80
CA ILE A 542 40.04 6.25 17.22
C ILE A 542 39.71 5.25 18.33
N ALA A 543 40.60 5.09 19.32
CA ALA A 543 40.37 4.16 20.43
C ALA A 543 39.13 4.51 21.26
N LYS A 544 38.91 5.81 21.53
CA LYS A 544 37.69 6.29 22.23
C LYS A 544 36.43 6.03 21.44
N LEU A 545 36.43 6.30 20.13
CA LEU A 545 35.28 6.02 19.27
C LEU A 545 34.99 4.53 19.18
N LYS A 546 36.01 3.70 19.03
CA LYS A 546 35.86 2.23 19.03
C LYS A 546 35.27 1.70 20.34
N GLU A 547 35.63 2.27 21.48
CA GLU A 547 35.04 1.89 22.78
C GLU A 547 33.52 2.13 22.79
N VAL A 548 33.05 3.22 22.19
CA VAL A 548 31.60 3.49 22.08
C VAL A 548 30.94 2.58 21.03
N LEU A 549 31.61 2.35 19.89
CA LEU A 549 31.13 1.45 18.84
C LEU A 549 30.98 0.00 19.32
N ASP A 550 31.93 -0.47 20.14
CA ASP A 550 31.97 -1.85 20.66
C ASP A 550 30.86 -2.12 21.70
N ARG A 551 30.52 -1.09 22.50
CA ARG A 551 29.45 -1.23 23.52
C ARG A 551 28.05 -0.98 22.95
N THR A 552 27.93 -0.49 21.72
CA THR A 552 26.65 -0.15 21.07
C THR A 552 26.34 -1.14 19.95
N THR A 553 25.05 -1.43 19.77
CA THR A 553 24.54 -2.18 18.61
C THR A 553 23.42 -1.37 17.99
N PRO A 554 23.04 -1.60 16.71
CA PRO A 554 21.88 -0.92 16.09
C PRO A 554 20.60 -0.97 16.92
N ASP A 555 20.48 -1.98 17.80
CA ASP A 555 19.33 -2.22 18.67
C ASP A 555 19.49 -1.64 20.10
N ASN A 556 20.65 -1.14 20.44
CA ASN A 556 20.95 -0.64 21.78
C ASN A 556 21.91 0.54 21.73
N ILE A 557 21.39 1.70 21.38
CA ILE A 557 22.12 2.97 21.34
C ILE A 557 21.36 3.98 22.21
N SER A 558 21.95 4.42 23.32
CA SER A 558 21.36 5.45 24.16
C SER A 558 21.61 6.86 23.60
N GLU A 559 20.80 7.85 24.02
CA GLU A 559 21.03 9.27 23.67
C GLU A 559 22.43 9.75 24.08
N ALA A 560 22.96 9.23 25.20
CA ALA A 560 24.32 9.53 25.66
C ALA A 560 25.39 8.92 24.70
N ASP A 561 25.12 7.72 24.14
CA ASP A 561 26.01 7.13 23.16
C ASP A 561 25.98 7.88 21.84
N VAL A 562 24.82 8.35 21.39
CA VAL A 562 24.69 9.20 20.19
C VAL A 562 25.50 10.49 20.35
N ALA A 563 25.40 11.15 21.51
CA ALA A 563 26.18 12.33 21.81
C ALA A 563 27.69 12.03 21.80
N ALA A 564 28.12 10.93 22.43
CA ALA A 564 29.53 10.51 22.49
C ALA A 564 30.09 10.14 21.10
N LEU A 565 29.28 9.48 20.24
CA LEU A 565 29.66 9.16 18.84
C LEU A 565 29.83 10.42 18.01
N ASN A 566 28.91 11.38 18.11
CA ASN A 566 29.00 12.64 17.39
C ASN A 566 30.18 13.51 17.86
N GLU A 567 30.38 13.65 19.18
CA GLU A 567 31.51 14.39 19.75
C GLU A 567 32.85 13.74 19.37
N GLY A 568 32.95 12.41 19.50
CA GLY A 568 34.16 11.68 19.10
C GLY A 568 34.47 11.78 17.62
N LYS A 569 33.44 11.73 16.74
CA LYS A 569 33.57 11.94 15.30
C LYS A 569 34.09 13.35 14.97
N GLU A 570 33.52 14.40 15.59
CA GLU A 570 33.97 15.78 15.39
C GLU A 570 35.41 15.97 15.85
N GLN A 571 35.79 15.39 17.00
CA GLN A 571 37.15 15.48 17.52
C GLN A 571 38.15 14.75 16.59
N LEU A 572 37.82 13.52 16.19
CA LEU A 572 38.65 12.75 15.26
C LEU A 572 38.82 13.47 13.91
N MET A 573 37.75 14.06 13.37
CA MET A 573 37.79 14.81 12.12
C MET A 573 38.71 16.04 12.24
N LYS A 574 38.67 16.72 13.38
CA LYS A 574 39.48 17.88 13.65
C LYS A 574 40.99 17.51 13.76
N ASP A 575 41.29 16.47 14.52
CA ASP A 575 42.67 16.07 14.79
C ASP A 575 43.32 15.33 13.62
N ALA A 576 42.51 14.67 12.76
CA ALA A 576 42.95 14.04 11.52
C ALA A 576 42.96 14.97 10.30
N GLN A 577 42.59 16.26 10.44
CA GLN A 577 42.46 17.18 9.31
C GLN A 577 43.77 17.31 8.52
N SER A 578 44.91 17.38 9.20
CA SER A 578 46.22 17.51 8.55
C SER A 578 46.60 16.22 7.82
N LEU A 579 46.21 15.07 8.33
CA LEU A 579 46.39 13.75 7.71
C LEU A 579 45.63 13.65 6.38
N PHE A 580 44.36 14.03 6.36
CA PHE A 580 43.56 14.06 5.14
C PHE A 580 44.09 15.08 4.12
N ALA A 581 44.53 16.25 4.56
CA ALA A 581 45.15 17.27 3.68
C ALA A 581 46.41 16.72 2.99
N LYS A 582 47.27 16.03 3.71
CA LYS A 582 48.49 15.40 3.16
C LYS A 582 48.18 14.27 2.15
N MET A 583 47.10 13.52 2.38
CA MET A 583 46.63 12.52 1.42
C MET A 583 46.12 13.14 0.12
N TYR A 584 45.35 14.23 0.22
CA TYR A 584 44.87 14.97 -0.96
C TYR A 584 46.04 15.56 -1.78
N GLU A 585 47.07 16.06 -1.14
CA GLU A 585 48.27 16.55 -1.82
C GLU A 585 49.02 15.44 -2.54
N GLN A 586 49.05 14.21 -1.98
CA GLN A 586 49.70 13.05 -2.62
C GLN A 586 48.87 12.51 -3.78
N ALA A 587 47.54 12.47 -3.66
CA ALA A 587 46.65 12.06 -4.75
C ALA A 587 46.66 13.09 -5.90
N GLY A 588 46.81 14.37 -5.60
CA GLY A 588 46.91 15.49 -6.58
C GLY A 588 48.24 15.57 -7.30
N GLY A 589 49.32 14.94 -6.77
CA GLY A 589 50.66 14.90 -7.40
C GLY A 589 50.78 13.92 -8.56
N ALA A 590 49.84 13.00 -8.75
CA ALA A 590 49.82 11.99 -9.84
C ALA A 590 48.91 12.34 -11.02
N ALA A 591 48.09 13.39 -10.92
CA ALA A 591 47.21 13.86 -12.00
C ALA A 591 47.40 15.37 -12.22
N GLY A 592 48.37 15.68 -13.05
CA GLY A 592 48.55 17.04 -13.58
C GLY A 592 47.33 17.44 -14.42
N GLN A 593 46.77 18.61 -14.11
CA GLN A 593 45.79 19.38 -14.89
C GLN A 593 44.33 18.84 -14.90
N ALA A 594 43.55 19.25 -13.91
CA ALA A 594 42.17 19.71 -14.12
C ALA A 594 41.67 20.42 -12.85
N GLY A 595 41.19 21.58 -13.02
CA GLY A 595 40.75 22.70 -12.21
C GLY A 595 39.99 22.53 -10.89
N PRO A 596 39.62 23.62 -10.24
CA PRO A 596 39.48 23.76 -8.79
C PRO A 596 38.20 23.10 -8.23
N GLY A 597 38.34 22.57 -7.02
CA GLY A 597 37.24 21.94 -6.27
C GLY A 597 36.13 22.88 -5.84
N PRO A 598 34.98 22.35 -5.38
CA PRO A 598 33.79 23.13 -5.15
C PRO A 598 33.89 23.96 -3.87
N GLN A 599 33.86 25.29 -4.05
CA GLN A 599 33.65 26.26 -3.01
C GLN A 599 32.14 26.35 -2.71
N ALA A 600 31.80 26.21 -1.45
CA ALA A 600 30.43 26.43 -0.99
C ALA A 600 29.99 27.89 -1.17
N GLY A 601 28.82 28.09 -1.72
CA GLY A 601 28.01 29.28 -1.51
C GLY A 601 27.72 30.16 -2.72
N ALA A 602 26.43 30.31 -2.95
CA ALA A 602 25.69 31.43 -3.54
C ALA A 602 25.57 31.53 -5.07
N GLY A 603 24.34 31.47 -5.57
CA GLY A 603 23.83 32.21 -6.71
C GLY A 603 23.74 31.43 -8.02
N ALA A 604 22.59 30.84 -8.28
CA ALA A 604 22.23 30.27 -9.58
C ALA A 604 21.85 31.38 -10.57
N ASP A 605 22.50 31.36 -11.74
CA ASP A 605 22.13 32.18 -12.91
C ASP A 605 21.31 31.29 -13.89
N PRO A 606 20.11 31.72 -14.33
CA PRO A 606 19.17 30.84 -15.04
C PRO A 606 19.37 30.76 -16.57
N ASN A 607 20.59 30.90 -17.10
CA ASN A 607 20.78 30.92 -18.56
C ASN A 607 22.04 30.18 -19.04
N ALA A 608 22.16 28.88 -18.77
CA ALA A 608 23.19 28.03 -19.39
C ALA A 608 22.55 26.91 -20.21
N THR A 609 22.60 27.08 -21.53
CA THR A 609 22.26 26.04 -22.52
C THR A 609 23.33 24.94 -22.52
N TYR A 610 22.92 23.70 -22.24
CA TYR A 610 23.75 22.52 -22.43
C TYR A 610 23.61 21.96 -23.85
N ASN A 611 24.75 21.79 -24.52
CA ASN A 611 24.87 21.07 -25.78
C ASN A 611 24.92 19.55 -25.49
N SER A 612 24.08 18.81 -26.20
CA SER A 612 24.02 17.37 -26.20
C SER A 612 25.08 16.76 -27.14
N ASP A 613 26.26 16.46 -26.65
CA ASP A 613 27.20 15.54 -27.35
C ASP A 613 28.36 15.22 -26.41
N ASP A 614 28.17 14.24 -25.50
CA ASP A 614 29.21 13.45 -24.88
C ASP A 614 28.57 12.30 -24.08
N VAL A 615 28.17 11.25 -24.80
CA VAL A 615 27.85 9.93 -24.21
C VAL A 615 29.11 9.10 -24.32
N VAL A 616 29.74 8.78 -23.19
CA VAL A 616 30.80 7.81 -23.12
C VAL A 616 30.20 6.48 -22.65
N ASP A 617 30.13 5.52 -23.58
CA ASP A 617 29.81 4.12 -23.32
C ASP A 617 30.86 3.50 -22.37
N ALA A 618 30.42 2.99 -21.24
CA ALA A 618 31.22 2.16 -20.35
C ALA A 618 30.87 0.69 -20.58
N ASP A 619 31.76 -0.03 -21.23
CA ASP A 619 31.73 -1.50 -21.39
C ASP A 619 31.87 -2.19 -20.04
N TYR A 620 30.86 -2.96 -19.62
CA TYR A 620 30.96 -3.93 -18.53
C TYR A 620 31.31 -5.30 -19.10
N LYS A 621 32.47 -5.83 -18.72
CA LYS A 621 32.81 -7.24 -18.88
C LYS A 621 32.33 -8.04 -17.68
N GLU A 622 31.52 -9.07 -17.94
CA GLU A 622 31.17 -10.14 -16.99
C GLU A 622 32.44 -10.93 -16.55
N VAL A 623 32.51 -11.18 -15.26
CA VAL A 623 33.24 -12.33 -14.69
C VAL A 623 32.29 -13.01 -13.69
#